data_456727e146db0a29ab3083bb0b951e8d
#
_entry.id   456727e146db0a29ab3083bb0b951e8d
#
_cell.length_a   1.000
_cell.length_b   1.000
_cell.length_c   1.000
_cell.angle_alpha   90.00
_cell.angle_beta   90.00
_cell.angle_gamma   90.00
#
_symmetry.space_group_name_H-M   'P 1'
#
loop_
_entity.id
_entity.type
_entity.pdbx_description
1 polymer ?
#
loop_
_entity_poly.entity_id
_entity_poly.type
_entity_poly.pdbx_seq_one_letter_code
_entity_poly.pdbx_strand_id
1 'polypeptide(L)'
;MQAEVSDKPVAVDPVALRRAFGTFVTGVTVITTRDSEGRPRGMTANSFTSVSLDPPLLLVCVGKGASSFPVFQDTDHFAVNLLHEAQTDVSNLFASKSADKFAAVSHDGVHTGAPVLTECLTWFDCTVHDRVDAGDHTILIGRVQAFGTSPSAPLGFCRGRYAQVKNPLPPGWLSSHNMIVGYLIEAEGSLLLASDGKNGWTLPSAPHRLVNGRLPIAGGDDLELLPDDTFLYSVFDAAGSDSGYLIYRARLALPRAACEIPENFRFFPLDQLPYDDIPTTEIRGMLRRYVTESAGGRFGIYMDSHDGGRVAMVSAAQPHMQHLQHSQP
;
A
#
# COMPACT_ATOMS: atom_id res chain seq x y z
N MET A 1 -47.85 -13.76 24.90
CA MET A 1 -47.72 -12.42 25.48
C MET A 1 -46.67 -11.70 24.64
N GLN A 2 -47.13 -11.01 23.59
CA GLN A 2 -46.26 -10.18 22.72
C GLN A 2 -45.99 -8.89 23.49
N ALA A 3 -44.73 -8.58 23.77
CA ALA A 3 -44.34 -7.31 24.35
C ALA A 3 -44.62 -6.22 23.29
N GLU A 4 -45.52 -5.27 23.64
CA GLU A 4 -45.71 -4.05 22.87
C GLU A 4 -44.39 -3.29 22.80
N VAL A 5 -43.81 -3.18 21.60
CA VAL A 5 -42.67 -2.32 21.35
C VAL A 5 -43.16 -0.88 21.45
N SER A 6 -42.78 -0.18 22.50
CA SER A 6 -43.12 1.23 22.72
C SER A 6 -42.49 2.08 21.60
N ASP A 7 -43.34 2.75 20.84
CA ASP A 7 -42.99 3.61 19.72
C ASP A 7 -42.52 5.04 20.14
N LYS A 8 -42.16 5.20 21.42
CA LYS A 8 -41.58 6.46 21.92
C LYS A 8 -40.08 6.50 21.62
N PRO A 9 -39.59 7.55 20.89
CA PRO A 9 -38.15 7.69 20.67
C PRO A 9 -37.43 7.72 22.03
N VAL A 10 -36.55 6.76 22.24
CA VAL A 10 -35.67 6.73 23.42
C VAL A 10 -34.76 7.93 23.32
N ALA A 11 -34.75 8.81 24.32
CA ALA A 11 -33.79 9.92 24.37
C ALA A 11 -32.41 9.33 24.55
N VAL A 12 -31.61 9.38 23.49
CA VAL A 12 -30.23 8.86 23.47
C VAL A 12 -29.31 9.96 24.00
N ASP A 13 -28.54 9.67 25.05
CA ASP A 13 -27.46 10.56 25.51
C ASP A 13 -26.34 10.61 24.45
N PRO A 14 -26.06 11.77 23.84
CA PRO A 14 -25.04 11.88 22.77
C PRO A 14 -23.63 11.53 23.27
N VAL A 15 -23.31 11.76 24.53
CA VAL A 15 -21.99 11.46 25.10
C VAL A 15 -21.82 9.94 25.28
N ALA A 16 -22.84 9.27 25.79
CA ALA A 16 -22.84 7.81 25.92
C ALA A 16 -22.79 7.14 24.55
N LEU A 17 -23.57 7.64 23.58
CA LEU A 17 -23.57 7.14 22.21
C LEU A 17 -22.18 7.29 21.53
N ARG A 18 -21.55 8.45 21.67
CA ARG A 18 -20.20 8.68 21.15
C ARG A 18 -19.18 7.72 21.77
N ARG A 19 -19.29 7.45 23.07
CA ARG A 19 -18.43 6.46 23.76
C ARG A 19 -18.66 5.05 23.22
N ALA A 20 -19.91 4.67 22.97
CA ALA A 20 -20.26 3.37 22.40
C ALA A 20 -19.70 3.22 20.97
N PHE A 21 -19.86 4.21 20.10
CA PHE A 21 -19.23 4.22 18.76
C PHE A 21 -17.71 4.15 18.82
N GLY A 22 -17.10 4.82 19.80
CA GLY A 22 -15.66 4.79 20.01
C GLY A 22 -15.08 3.42 20.38
N THR A 23 -15.91 2.42 20.71
CA THR A 23 -15.45 1.04 20.95
C THR A 23 -15.11 0.29 19.67
N PHE A 24 -15.60 0.78 18.52
CA PHE A 24 -15.25 0.24 17.22
C PHE A 24 -13.84 0.71 16.82
N VAL A 25 -12.95 -0.24 16.54
CA VAL A 25 -11.60 0.06 16.06
C VAL A 25 -11.66 0.47 14.60
N THR A 26 -11.13 1.65 14.29
CA THR A 26 -11.06 2.17 12.91
C THR A 26 -9.62 2.43 12.51
N GLY A 27 -9.37 2.54 11.22
CA GLY A 27 -8.19 3.22 10.70
C GLY A 27 -8.30 4.74 10.86
N VAL A 28 -7.21 5.43 10.61
CA VAL A 28 -7.14 6.90 10.55
C VAL A 28 -6.85 7.32 9.13
N THR A 29 -7.64 8.26 8.61
CA THR A 29 -7.48 8.80 7.27
C THR A 29 -7.36 10.31 7.28
N VAL A 30 -6.68 10.87 6.28
CA VAL A 30 -6.77 12.27 5.91
C VAL A 30 -7.51 12.36 4.58
N ILE A 31 -8.65 13.03 4.59
CA ILE A 31 -9.45 13.30 3.38
C ILE A 31 -8.99 14.64 2.83
N THR A 32 -8.70 14.72 1.54
CA THR A 32 -8.12 15.89 0.89
C THR A 32 -8.86 16.25 -0.38
N THR A 33 -8.91 17.54 -0.68
CA THR A 33 -9.43 18.09 -1.94
C THR A 33 -8.80 19.47 -2.20
N ARG A 34 -9.26 20.18 -3.25
CA ARG A 34 -8.88 21.57 -3.51
C ARG A 34 -10.13 22.45 -3.48
N ASP A 35 -9.94 23.68 -3.00
CA ASP A 35 -11.00 24.69 -3.11
C ASP A 35 -11.05 25.29 -4.53
N SER A 36 -12.00 26.19 -4.76
CA SER A 36 -12.20 26.88 -6.05
C SER A 36 -10.99 27.71 -6.53
N GLU A 37 -10.06 28.05 -5.63
CA GLU A 37 -8.82 28.74 -5.97
C GLU A 37 -7.65 27.75 -6.16
N GLY A 38 -7.91 26.45 -6.15
CA GLY A 38 -6.89 25.39 -6.29
C GLY A 38 -6.07 25.13 -5.04
N ARG A 39 -6.37 25.78 -3.91
CA ARG A 39 -5.62 25.58 -2.66
C ARG A 39 -6.00 24.24 -2.02
N PRO A 40 -5.02 23.48 -1.54
CA PRO A 40 -5.27 22.20 -0.91
C PRO A 40 -6.04 22.36 0.41
N ARG A 41 -7.03 21.48 0.64
CA ARG A 41 -7.85 21.39 1.84
C ARG A 41 -7.88 19.96 2.33
N GLY A 42 -7.94 19.80 3.65
CA GLY A 42 -7.99 18.45 4.20
C GLY A 42 -8.40 18.41 5.66
N MET A 43 -8.85 17.23 6.08
CA MET A 43 -9.25 16.95 7.45
C MET A 43 -8.98 15.49 7.80
N THR A 44 -8.73 15.23 9.08
CA THR A 44 -8.66 13.86 9.61
C THR A 44 -10.05 13.30 9.80
N ALA A 45 -10.24 12.05 9.40
CA ALA A 45 -11.46 11.28 9.61
C ALA A 45 -11.14 9.81 9.90
N ASN A 46 -12.06 9.13 10.58
CA ASN A 46 -12.00 7.70 10.85
C ASN A 46 -13.23 6.95 10.31
N SER A 47 -13.96 7.56 9.41
CA SER A 47 -15.21 7.06 8.85
C SER A 47 -15.06 6.34 7.50
N PHE A 48 -13.82 6.11 7.05
CA PHE A 48 -13.58 5.40 5.80
C PHE A 48 -14.19 3.99 5.80
N THR A 49 -14.87 3.66 4.70
CA THR A 49 -15.40 2.31 4.45
C THR A 49 -15.35 2.00 2.94
N SER A 50 -14.89 0.79 2.60
CA SER A 50 -15.05 0.24 1.26
C SER A 50 -16.52 -0.09 1.01
N VAL A 51 -17.05 0.24 -0.17
CA VAL A 51 -18.48 0.05 -0.53
C VAL A 51 -18.65 -1.03 -1.58
N SER A 52 -17.92 -0.95 -2.69
CA SER A 52 -18.07 -1.86 -3.84
C SER A 52 -16.75 -2.02 -4.57
N LEU A 53 -16.57 -3.17 -5.21
CA LEU A 53 -15.45 -3.42 -6.12
C LEU A 53 -15.83 -3.18 -7.58
N ASP A 54 -17.11 -3.36 -7.93
CA ASP A 54 -17.62 -3.09 -9.26
C ASP A 54 -19.03 -2.44 -9.17
N PRO A 55 -19.13 -1.14 -9.48
CA PRO A 55 -18.03 -0.17 -9.66
C PRO A 55 -17.20 0.01 -8.39
N PRO A 56 -15.91 0.42 -8.49
CA PRO A 56 -15.05 0.58 -7.32
C PRO A 56 -15.46 1.83 -6.52
N LEU A 57 -16.12 1.62 -5.39
CA LEU A 57 -16.66 2.68 -4.53
C LEU A 57 -16.16 2.58 -3.11
N LEU A 58 -15.92 3.73 -2.52
CA LEU A 58 -15.66 3.92 -1.09
C LEU A 58 -16.53 5.04 -0.53
N LEU A 59 -16.64 5.13 0.79
CA LEU A 59 -17.30 6.27 1.44
C LEU A 59 -16.45 6.84 2.57
N VAL A 60 -16.71 8.13 2.86
CA VAL A 60 -16.24 8.85 4.04
C VAL A 60 -17.36 9.76 4.56
N CYS A 61 -17.38 10.06 5.86
CA CYS A 61 -18.33 11.00 6.41
C CYS A 61 -17.62 12.32 6.76
N VAL A 62 -18.15 13.42 6.27
CA VAL A 62 -17.65 14.77 6.50
C VAL A 62 -18.61 15.50 7.43
N GLY A 63 -18.15 15.89 8.62
CA GLY A 63 -18.95 16.61 9.59
C GLY A 63 -19.29 18.02 9.11
N LYS A 64 -20.57 18.42 9.19
CA LYS A 64 -21.05 19.75 8.77
C LYS A 64 -20.45 20.90 9.60
N GLY A 65 -19.96 20.60 10.80
CA GLY A 65 -19.23 21.56 11.67
C GLY A 65 -17.73 21.70 11.36
N ALA A 66 -17.17 20.92 10.41
CA ALA A 66 -15.78 21.05 10.05
C ALA A 66 -15.53 22.31 9.19
N SER A 67 -14.42 23.01 9.44
CA SER A 67 -14.06 24.21 8.68
C SER A 67 -13.85 23.98 7.19
N SER A 68 -13.51 22.76 6.80
CA SER A 68 -13.34 22.32 5.40
C SER A 68 -14.64 21.79 4.77
N PHE A 69 -15.72 21.68 5.54
CA PHE A 69 -16.99 21.12 5.04
C PHE A 69 -17.53 21.81 3.76
N PRO A 70 -17.57 23.18 3.67
CA PRO A 70 -18.07 23.83 2.46
C PRO A 70 -17.32 23.42 1.19
N VAL A 71 -16.00 23.22 1.31
CA VAL A 71 -15.18 22.80 0.16
C VAL A 71 -15.50 21.36 -0.25
N PHE A 72 -15.70 20.46 0.71
CA PHE A 72 -16.10 19.07 0.41
C PHE A 72 -17.54 18.96 -0.12
N GLN A 73 -18.39 19.91 0.21
CA GLN A 73 -19.75 19.96 -0.32
C GLN A 73 -19.78 20.26 -1.82
N ASP A 74 -18.85 21.09 -2.31
CA ASP A 74 -18.88 21.61 -3.68
C ASP A 74 -17.86 20.92 -4.61
N THR A 75 -16.93 20.13 -4.06
CA THR A 75 -15.86 19.48 -4.86
C THR A 75 -16.37 18.31 -5.71
N ASP A 76 -15.84 18.16 -6.91
CA ASP A 76 -16.13 17.00 -7.78
C ASP A 76 -15.14 15.83 -7.56
N HIS A 77 -14.10 16.04 -6.79
CA HIS A 77 -13.06 15.03 -6.56
C HIS A 77 -12.42 15.18 -5.17
N PHE A 78 -11.95 14.08 -4.64
CA PHE A 78 -11.23 14.05 -3.36
C PHE A 78 -10.29 12.85 -3.29
N ALA A 79 -9.28 12.92 -2.43
CA ALA A 79 -8.45 11.77 -2.11
C ALA A 79 -8.65 11.35 -0.65
N VAL A 80 -8.48 10.05 -0.41
CA VAL A 80 -8.46 9.45 0.93
C VAL A 80 -7.08 8.87 1.16
N ASN A 81 -6.39 9.36 2.19
CA ASN A 81 -5.04 8.95 2.54
C ASN A 81 -5.09 8.21 3.88
N LEU A 82 -4.94 6.90 3.87
CA LEU A 82 -4.84 6.08 5.07
C LEU A 82 -3.46 6.29 5.68
N LEU A 83 -3.42 6.61 6.97
CA LEU A 83 -2.18 6.88 7.68
C LEU A 83 -1.54 5.59 8.20
N HIS A 84 -0.21 5.54 8.18
CA HIS A 84 0.57 4.50 8.84
C HIS A 84 0.87 4.87 10.30
N GLU A 85 1.29 3.89 11.09
CA GLU A 85 1.44 3.99 12.55
C GLU A 85 2.35 5.15 13.04
N ALA A 86 3.34 5.58 12.25
CA ALA A 86 4.21 6.68 12.61
C ALA A 86 3.63 8.08 12.26
N GLN A 87 2.44 8.16 11.64
CA GLN A 87 1.84 9.42 11.18
C GLN A 87 0.83 10.05 12.17
N THR A 88 1.00 9.82 13.46
CA THR A 88 0.16 10.45 14.50
C THR A 88 0.19 11.98 14.41
N ASP A 89 1.35 12.58 14.12
CA ASP A 89 1.50 14.03 14.01
C ASP A 89 0.74 14.59 12.79
N VAL A 90 0.77 13.88 11.67
CA VAL A 90 -0.02 14.20 10.47
C VAL A 90 -1.51 14.17 10.81
N SER A 91 -1.97 13.12 11.48
CA SER A 91 -3.36 13.01 11.94
C SER A 91 -3.77 14.20 12.82
N ASN A 92 -2.95 14.55 13.82
CA ASN A 92 -3.22 15.68 14.71
C ASN A 92 -3.22 17.03 13.97
N LEU A 93 -2.30 17.22 13.02
CA LEU A 93 -2.24 18.40 12.19
C LEU A 93 -3.54 18.59 11.39
N PHE A 94 -4.01 17.56 10.70
CA PHE A 94 -5.24 17.62 9.91
C PHE A 94 -6.52 17.65 10.75
N ALA A 95 -6.48 17.20 11.99
CA ALA A 95 -7.57 17.37 12.96
C ALA A 95 -7.63 18.78 13.57
N SER A 96 -6.54 19.55 13.51
CA SER A 96 -6.44 20.89 14.09
C SER A 96 -7.19 21.94 13.27
N LYS A 97 -7.31 23.15 13.83
CA LYS A 97 -7.86 24.34 13.15
C LYS A 97 -6.79 25.14 12.39
N SER A 98 -5.58 24.61 12.20
CA SER A 98 -4.51 25.29 11.46
C SER A 98 -4.97 25.68 10.06
N ALA A 99 -4.62 26.88 9.62
CA ALA A 99 -4.97 27.37 8.28
C ALA A 99 -4.11 26.73 7.19
N ASP A 100 -2.84 26.45 7.50
CA ASP A 100 -1.87 25.88 6.56
C ASP A 100 -1.38 24.51 7.03
N LYS A 101 -2.18 23.49 6.72
CA LYS A 101 -1.86 22.11 7.08
C LYS A 101 -0.90 21.44 6.09
N PHE A 102 -0.81 21.98 4.88
CA PHE A 102 -0.07 21.37 3.79
C PHE A 102 1.39 21.86 3.70
N ALA A 103 1.75 22.94 4.40
CA ALA A 103 3.13 23.43 4.42
C ALA A 103 4.14 22.42 4.99
N ALA A 104 3.69 21.53 5.88
CA ALA A 104 4.54 20.55 6.57
C ALA A 104 4.39 19.12 6.02
N VAL A 105 3.56 18.91 4.98
CA VAL A 105 3.25 17.57 4.48
C VAL A 105 3.35 17.55 2.96
N SER A 106 4.26 16.73 2.45
CA SER A 106 4.43 16.53 1.00
C SER A 106 3.21 15.85 0.38
N HIS A 107 2.78 16.34 -0.78
CA HIS A 107 1.63 15.82 -1.49
C HIS A 107 1.72 16.06 -2.99
N ASP A 108 1.13 15.19 -3.78
CA ASP A 108 1.08 15.27 -5.23
C ASP A 108 -0.37 15.15 -5.73
N GLY A 109 -0.64 15.65 -6.94
CA GLY A 109 -1.86 15.36 -7.68
C GLY A 109 -1.61 14.17 -8.61
N VAL A 110 -2.34 13.07 -8.40
CA VAL A 110 -2.06 11.83 -9.16
C VAL A 110 -2.93 11.71 -10.41
N HIS A 111 -4.25 11.72 -10.26
CA HIS A 111 -5.19 11.53 -11.38
C HIS A 111 -6.23 12.65 -11.46
N THR A 112 -6.99 12.88 -10.38
CA THR A 112 -8.04 13.92 -10.34
C THR A 112 -7.49 15.29 -9.98
N GLY A 113 -6.26 15.38 -9.49
CA GLY A 113 -5.65 16.59 -8.96
C GLY A 113 -5.92 16.82 -7.47
N ALA A 114 -6.70 15.95 -6.82
CA ALA A 114 -6.82 15.97 -5.36
C ALA A 114 -5.46 15.68 -4.71
N PRO A 115 -5.11 16.35 -3.60
CA PRO A 115 -3.83 16.12 -2.94
C PRO A 115 -3.71 14.71 -2.37
N VAL A 116 -2.78 13.92 -2.87
CA VAL A 116 -2.38 12.61 -2.32
C VAL A 116 -1.14 12.80 -1.49
N LEU A 117 -1.16 12.39 -0.22
CA LEU A 117 0.01 12.47 0.67
C LEU A 117 1.04 11.42 0.26
N THR A 118 2.29 11.86 0.01
CA THR A 118 3.34 11.01 -0.59
C THR A 118 3.79 9.86 0.30
N GLU A 119 3.67 9.98 1.62
CA GLU A 119 4.17 8.99 2.59
C GLU A 119 3.05 8.22 3.32
N CYS A 120 1.81 8.24 2.84
CA CYS A 120 0.72 7.52 3.50
C CYS A 120 0.78 6.00 3.26
N LEU A 121 0.08 5.24 4.10
CA LEU A 121 -0.02 3.77 3.98
C LEU A 121 -0.68 3.36 2.67
N THR A 122 -1.83 3.95 2.39
CA THR A 122 -2.63 3.68 1.20
C THR A 122 -3.36 4.96 0.82
N TRP A 123 -3.47 5.23 -0.46
CA TRP A 123 -4.27 6.35 -0.94
C TRP A 123 -5.24 5.91 -2.02
N PHE A 124 -6.35 6.61 -2.07
CA PHE A 124 -7.37 6.48 -3.11
C PHE A 124 -7.67 7.86 -3.67
N ASP A 125 -7.53 8.04 -4.97
CA ASP A 125 -7.89 9.25 -5.69
C ASP A 125 -9.25 9.03 -6.37
N CYS A 126 -10.24 9.86 -6.05
CA CYS A 126 -11.64 9.60 -6.34
C CYS A 126 -12.33 10.78 -7.01
N THR A 127 -13.23 10.48 -7.95
CA THR A 127 -14.33 11.39 -8.32
C THR A 127 -15.52 11.18 -7.39
N VAL A 128 -16.26 12.25 -7.10
CA VAL A 128 -17.48 12.13 -6.29
C VAL A 128 -18.55 11.40 -7.09
N HIS A 129 -19.05 10.29 -6.52
CA HIS A 129 -20.13 9.50 -7.10
C HIS A 129 -21.49 9.96 -6.58
N ASP A 130 -21.61 10.20 -5.27
CA ASP A 130 -22.85 10.65 -4.65
C ASP A 130 -22.58 11.35 -3.31
N ARG A 131 -23.58 12.11 -2.84
CA ARG A 131 -23.59 12.78 -1.53
C ARG A 131 -24.92 12.52 -0.84
N VAL A 132 -24.85 11.96 0.38
CA VAL A 132 -26.03 11.65 1.16
C VAL A 132 -26.04 12.50 2.44
N ASP A 133 -27.12 13.25 2.64
CA ASP A 133 -27.33 13.97 3.91
C ASP A 133 -27.57 12.96 5.04
N ALA A 134 -26.76 13.02 6.08
CA ALA A 134 -26.80 12.09 7.21
C ALA A 134 -26.76 12.85 8.55
N GLY A 135 -27.69 13.76 8.75
CA GLY A 135 -27.85 14.53 9.99
C GLY A 135 -26.75 15.59 10.15
N ASP A 136 -25.87 15.44 11.15
CA ASP A 136 -24.74 16.35 11.38
C ASP A 136 -23.51 16.08 10.48
N HIS A 137 -23.60 15.09 9.59
CA HIS A 137 -22.62 14.72 8.59
C HIS A 137 -23.21 14.67 7.19
N THR A 138 -22.35 14.70 6.19
CA THR A 138 -22.63 14.27 4.82
C THR A 138 -21.78 13.05 4.52
N ILE A 139 -22.40 11.99 4.02
CA ILE A 139 -21.68 10.83 3.49
C ILE A 139 -21.26 11.17 2.07
N LEU A 140 -19.96 11.14 1.82
CA LEU A 140 -19.37 11.36 0.52
C LEU A 140 -18.98 10.01 -0.07
N ILE A 141 -19.62 9.61 -1.16
CA ILE A 141 -19.31 8.37 -1.88
C ILE A 141 -18.39 8.70 -3.04
N GLY A 142 -17.23 8.08 -3.07
CA GLY A 142 -16.23 8.27 -4.12
C GLY A 142 -16.10 7.06 -5.04
N ARG A 143 -16.01 7.33 -6.34
CA ARG A 143 -15.56 6.32 -7.32
C ARG A 143 -14.06 6.40 -7.44
N VAL A 144 -13.38 5.32 -7.10
CA VAL A 144 -11.92 5.23 -7.16
C VAL A 144 -11.46 5.27 -8.61
N GLN A 145 -10.56 6.20 -8.91
CA GLN A 145 -9.93 6.39 -10.22
C GLN A 145 -8.51 5.84 -10.22
N ALA A 146 -7.81 5.99 -9.10
CA ALA A 146 -6.45 5.48 -8.91
C ALA A 146 -6.21 5.18 -7.43
N PHE A 147 -5.31 4.28 -7.12
CA PHE A 147 -4.90 3.97 -5.75
C PHE A 147 -3.46 3.47 -5.70
N GLY A 148 -2.86 3.56 -4.54
CA GLY A 148 -1.54 3.00 -4.26
C GLY A 148 -1.44 2.60 -2.79
N THR A 149 -0.51 1.70 -2.47
CA THR A 149 -0.31 1.19 -1.11
C THR A 149 1.17 1.00 -0.81
N SER A 150 1.53 1.15 0.47
CA SER A 150 2.86 0.87 1.01
C SER A 150 2.80 -0.29 2.02
N PRO A 151 3.91 -0.96 2.33
CA PRO A 151 3.94 -2.11 3.24
C PRO A 151 3.91 -1.76 4.73
N SER A 152 3.67 -0.50 5.11
CA SER A 152 3.66 -0.04 6.50
C SER A 152 2.47 -0.58 7.30
N ALA A 153 2.54 -0.54 8.63
CA ALA A 153 1.42 -0.89 9.50
C ALA A 153 0.41 0.28 9.61
N PRO A 154 -0.91 0.02 9.67
CA PRO A 154 -1.91 1.07 9.73
C PRO A 154 -1.95 1.76 11.10
N LEU A 155 -2.26 3.07 11.10
CA LEU A 155 -2.60 3.81 12.29
C LEU A 155 -4.05 3.49 12.70
N GLY A 156 -4.22 2.87 13.86
CA GLY A 156 -5.52 2.57 14.43
C GLY A 156 -6.05 3.68 15.34
N PHE A 157 -7.36 3.71 15.54
CA PHE A 157 -8.02 4.59 16.49
C PHE A 157 -9.14 3.84 17.23
N CYS A 158 -9.12 3.91 18.57
CA CYS A 158 -10.10 3.24 19.42
C CYS A 158 -10.28 4.00 20.71
N ARG A 159 -11.54 4.16 21.16
CA ARG A 159 -11.90 4.81 22.45
C ARG A 159 -11.24 6.19 22.64
N GLY A 160 -11.13 6.96 21.55
CA GLY A 160 -10.55 8.31 21.59
C GLY A 160 -9.01 8.33 21.64
N ARG A 161 -8.33 7.24 21.37
CA ARG A 161 -6.87 7.12 21.38
C ARG A 161 -6.35 6.43 20.12
N TYR A 162 -5.15 6.81 19.69
CA TYR A 162 -4.43 6.05 18.69
C TYR A 162 -4.08 4.66 19.23
N ALA A 163 -4.17 3.66 18.38
CA ALA A 163 -3.90 2.28 18.69
C ALA A 163 -2.96 1.69 17.62
N GLN A 164 -2.01 0.88 18.06
CA GLN A 164 -1.25 0.06 17.14
C GLN A 164 -2.14 -1.11 16.70
N VAL A 165 -2.31 -1.27 15.42
CA VAL A 165 -2.92 -2.46 14.84
C VAL A 165 -1.79 -3.47 14.68
N LYS A 166 -1.71 -4.43 15.61
CA LYS A 166 -0.83 -5.58 15.39
C LYS A 166 -1.25 -6.25 14.10
N ASN A 167 -0.31 -6.41 13.20
CA ASN A 167 -0.55 -7.05 11.92
C ASN A 167 -1.27 -8.39 12.20
N PRO A 168 -2.42 -8.67 11.55
CA PRO A 168 -3.14 -9.94 11.75
C PRO A 168 -2.42 -11.14 11.12
N LEU A 169 -1.18 -10.96 10.68
CA LEU A 169 -0.34 -12.09 10.31
C LEU A 169 -0.24 -13.04 11.50
N PRO A 170 -0.32 -14.35 11.28
CA PRO A 170 -0.24 -15.35 12.35
C PRO A 170 0.96 -15.10 13.28
N PRO A 171 0.89 -15.46 14.56
CA PRO A 171 2.05 -15.39 15.45
C PRO A 171 3.25 -16.08 14.78
N GLY A 172 4.37 -15.37 14.67
CA GLY A 172 5.55 -15.83 13.92
C GLY A 172 5.63 -15.34 12.48
N TRP A 173 4.61 -14.64 11.95
CA TRP A 173 4.68 -13.96 10.67
C TRP A 173 5.15 -12.53 10.87
N LEU A 174 6.31 -12.21 10.29
CA LEU A 174 6.91 -10.87 10.31
C LEU A 174 6.93 -10.27 11.74
N SER A 175 7.64 -10.92 12.65
CA SER A 175 7.90 -10.38 13.98
C SER A 175 8.80 -9.14 13.93
N SER A 176 9.46 -8.91 12.80
CA SER A 176 10.36 -7.78 12.57
C SER A 176 9.59 -6.52 12.21
N HIS A 177 9.93 -5.43 12.88
CA HIS A 177 9.36 -4.09 12.60
C HIS A 177 10.00 -3.43 11.37
N ASN A 178 11.11 -3.97 10.87
CA ASN A 178 11.85 -3.48 9.72
C ASN A 178 11.71 -4.44 8.54
N MET A 179 11.06 -3.99 7.47
CA MET A 179 10.92 -4.78 6.25
C MET A 179 11.92 -4.32 5.19
N ILE A 180 12.66 -5.27 4.63
CA ILE A 180 13.50 -5.04 3.47
C ILE A 180 12.73 -5.47 2.22
N VAL A 181 12.53 -4.55 1.30
CA VAL A 181 11.90 -4.85 0.02
C VAL A 181 12.99 -5.22 -0.97
N GLY A 182 13.11 -6.51 -1.28
CA GLY A 182 14.08 -7.04 -2.23
C GLY A 182 13.46 -7.37 -3.59
N TYR A 183 14.29 -7.41 -4.62
CA TYR A 183 13.87 -7.66 -6.00
C TYR A 183 14.65 -8.80 -6.62
N LEU A 184 13.93 -9.80 -7.14
CA LEU A 184 14.44 -10.83 -8.06
C LEU A 184 14.35 -10.28 -9.47
N ILE A 185 15.45 -9.74 -9.98
CA ILE A 185 15.52 -9.16 -11.32
C ILE A 185 16.21 -10.15 -12.23
N GLU A 186 15.42 -10.85 -13.03
CA GLU A 186 15.91 -11.83 -14.01
C GLU A 186 15.98 -11.19 -15.40
N ALA A 187 17.13 -11.37 -16.07
CA ALA A 187 17.32 -10.98 -17.45
C ALA A 187 18.21 -12.01 -18.16
N GLU A 188 17.77 -12.50 -19.31
CA GLU A 188 18.53 -13.42 -20.19
C GLU A 188 19.08 -14.64 -19.44
N GLY A 189 18.27 -15.27 -18.57
CA GLY A 189 18.65 -16.46 -17.79
C GLY A 189 19.66 -16.17 -16.68
N SER A 190 19.84 -14.92 -16.30
CA SER A 190 20.73 -14.48 -15.23
C SER A 190 19.95 -13.63 -14.20
N LEU A 191 20.35 -13.69 -12.93
CA LEU A 191 19.76 -12.94 -11.84
C LEU A 191 20.71 -11.85 -11.37
N LEU A 192 20.21 -10.64 -11.17
CA LEU A 192 20.96 -9.53 -10.63
C LEU A 192 21.09 -9.67 -9.10
N LEU A 193 22.31 -9.64 -8.61
CA LEU A 193 22.64 -9.56 -7.18
C LEU A 193 23.39 -8.27 -6.88
N ALA A 194 23.23 -7.78 -5.65
CA ALA A 194 23.94 -6.63 -5.10
C ALA A 194 25.02 -7.10 -4.10
N SER A 195 26.15 -6.42 -4.05
CA SER A 195 27.14 -6.65 -2.99
C SER A 195 26.57 -6.24 -1.63
N ASP A 196 26.83 -7.06 -0.61
CA ASP A 196 26.46 -6.76 0.79
C ASP A 196 27.46 -5.83 1.49
N GLY A 197 28.53 -5.41 0.79
CA GLY A 197 29.62 -4.60 1.33
C GLY A 197 30.61 -5.36 2.23
N LYS A 198 30.45 -6.70 2.39
CA LYS A 198 31.29 -7.57 3.23
C LYS A 198 31.81 -8.79 2.48
N ASN A 199 32.03 -8.63 1.17
CA ASN A 199 32.43 -9.69 0.22
C ASN A 199 31.35 -10.77 -0.04
N GLY A 200 30.11 -10.50 0.29
CA GLY A 200 28.96 -11.36 -0.01
C GLY A 200 27.98 -10.71 -1.00
N TRP A 201 26.96 -11.49 -1.33
CA TRP A 201 25.90 -11.09 -2.25
C TRP A 201 24.53 -11.14 -1.59
N THR A 202 23.66 -10.21 -1.98
CA THR A 202 22.26 -10.14 -1.55
C THR A 202 21.37 -9.73 -2.73
N LEU A 203 20.08 -9.59 -2.49
CA LEU A 203 19.16 -9.07 -3.51
C LEU A 203 19.25 -7.54 -3.60
N PRO A 204 19.12 -6.96 -4.81
CA PRO A 204 18.82 -5.54 -4.95
C PRO A 204 17.62 -5.18 -4.07
N SER A 205 17.70 -4.09 -3.33
CA SER A 205 16.66 -3.71 -2.37
C SER A 205 16.35 -2.22 -2.41
N ALA A 206 15.14 -1.86 -2.02
CA ALA A 206 14.70 -0.48 -1.85
C ALA A 206 14.03 -0.33 -0.47
N PRO A 207 13.96 0.89 0.09
CA PRO A 207 13.27 1.14 1.36
C PRO A 207 11.77 0.83 1.29
N HIS A 208 11.18 0.97 0.10
CA HIS A 208 9.75 0.79 -0.14
C HIS A 208 9.49 0.07 -1.46
N ARG A 209 8.28 -0.47 -1.64
CA ARG A 209 7.84 -0.96 -2.94
C ARG A 209 7.88 0.17 -3.97
N LEU A 210 8.44 -0.11 -5.15
CA LEU A 210 8.53 0.87 -6.23
C LEU A 210 7.14 1.12 -6.82
N VAL A 211 6.70 2.37 -6.82
CA VAL A 211 5.39 2.77 -7.38
C VAL A 211 5.51 3.08 -8.87
N ASN A 212 6.66 3.62 -9.30
CA ASN A 212 6.92 4.06 -10.68
C ASN A 212 7.82 3.11 -11.47
N GLY A 213 8.10 1.92 -10.97
CA GLY A 213 8.95 0.94 -11.64
C GLY A 213 10.44 1.29 -11.70
N ARG A 214 10.91 2.33 -10.99
CA ARG A 214 12.32 2.71 -10.93
C ARG A 214 12.97 2.23 -9.64
N LEU A 215 13.94 1.34 -9.77
CA LEU A 215 14.74 0.85 -8.65
C LEU A 215 16.01 1.71 -8.53
N PRO A 216 16.17 2.49 -7.44
CA PRO A 216 17.38 3.25 -7.20
C PRO A 216 18.58 2.33 -7.05
N ILE A 217 19.65 2.59 -7.78
CA ILE A 217 20.91 1.87 -7.66
C ILE A 217 22.00 2.81 -7.16
N ALA A 218 22.61 2.45 -6.05
CA ALA A 218 23.72 3.23 -5.50
C ALA A 218 24.92 3.21 -6.47
N GLY A 219 25.32 4.38 -6.96
CA GLY A 219 26.46 4.56 -7.84
C GLY A 219 26.17 4.43 -9.33
N GLY A 220 24.90 4.36 -9.74
CA GLY A 220 24.47 4.32 -11.14
C GLY A 220 23.08 4.93 -11.36
N ASP A 221 22.60 4.82 -12.60
CA ASP A 221 21.24 5.22 -12.95
C ASP A 221 20.21 4.24 -12.38
N ASP A 222 19.00 4.72 -12.12
CA ASP A 222 17.88 3.89 -11.66
C ASP A 222 17.57 2.80 -12.70
N LEU A 223 17.39 1.55 -12.25
CA LEU A 223 16.90 0.49 -13.13
C LEU A 223 15.41 0.62 -13.36
N GLU A 224 15.04 0.67 -14.64
CA GLU A 224 13.63 0.65 -15.03
C GLU A 224 13.10 -0.79 -15.07
N LEU A 225 12.06 -1.04 -14.26
CA LEU A 225 11.37 -2.32 -14.16
C LEU A 225 9.98 -2.22 -14.79
N LEU A 226 9.49 -3.32 -15.35
CA LEU A 226 8.14 -3.41 -15.90
C LEU A 226 7.13 -3.54 -14.73
N PRO A 227 6.25 -2.54 -14.46
CA PRO A 227 5.32 -2.60 -13.33
C PRO A 227 4.33 -3.76 -13.43
N ASP A 228 3.83 -4.04 -14.64
CA ASP A 228 2.84 -5.10 -14.90
C ASP A 228 3.41 -6.51 -14.75
N ASP A 229 4.74 -6.67 -14.85
CA ASP A 229 5.46 -7.94 -14.65
C ASP A 229 6.07 -8.04 -13.24
N THR A 230 5.77 -7.09 -12.35
CA THR A 230 6.28 -7.08 -10.97
C THR A 230 5.23 -7.63 -10.01
N PHE A 231 5.52 -8.77 -9.39
CA PHE A 231 4.61 -9.39 -8.42
C PHE A 231 5.34 -9.88 -7.16
N LEU A 232 4.60 -9.96 -6.06
CA LEU A 232 5.11 -10.49 -4.80
C LEU A 232 5.44 -11.98 -4.98
N TYR A 233 6.69 -12.35 -4.70
CA TYR A 233 7.18 -13.72 -4.84
C TYR A 233 7.34 -14.43 -3.49
N SER A 234 7.91 -13.75 -2.49
CA SER A 234 8.15 -14.37 -1.20
C SER A 234 8.12 -13.36 -0.06
N VAL A 235 7.67 -13.82 1.10
CA VAL A 235 7.65 -13.06 2.36
C VAL A 235 8.20 -13.97 3.44
N PHE A 236 9.23 -13.52 4.16
CA PHE A 236 9.84 -14.31 5.24
C PHE A 236 10.61 -13.43 6.24
N ASP A 237 10.77 -13.93 7.45
CA ASP A 237 11.68 -13.38 8.44
C ASP A 237 13.05 -14.10 8.36
N ALA A 238 14.13 -13.35 8.51
CA ALA A 238 15.46 -13.96 8.60
C ALA A 238 15.82 -14.28 10.05
N ALA A 239 16.21 -15.51 10.32
CA ALA A 239 16.61 -15.95 11.65
C ALA A 239 17.78 -15.13 12.19
N GLY A 240 17.63 -14.57 13.39
CA GLY A 240 18.64 -13.75 14.04
C GLY A 240 18.78 -12.33 13.50
N SER A 241 17.83 -11.88 12.68
CA SER A 241 17.71 -10.50 12.19
C SER A 241 16.41 -9.87 12.70
N ASP A 242 16.46 -8.57 13.02
CA ASP A 242 15.26 -7.78 13.31
C ASP A 242 14.50 -7.35 12.04
N SER A 243 14.92 -7.86 10.87
CA SER A 243 14.36 -7.49 9.58
C SER A 243 13.66 -8.67 8.91
N GLY A 244 12.45 -8.43 8.42
CA GLY A 244 11.74 -9.31 7.51
C GLY A 244 11.98 -8.92 6.05
N TYR A 245 11.61 -9.80 5.13
CA TYR A 245 11.81 -9.62 3.70
C TYR A 245 10.50 -9.71 2.94
N LEU A 246 10.27 -8.72 2.07
CA LEU A 246 9.26 -8.72 1.02
C LEU A 246 9.98 -8.82 -0.33
N ILE A 247 9.90 -9.95 -0.98
CA ILE A 247 10.63 -10.18 -2.22
C ILE A 247 9.68 -10.13 -3.40
N TYR A 248 9.93 -9.20 -4.30
CA TYR A 248 9.22 -9.08 -5.56
C TYR A 248 10.02 -9.69 -6.69
N ARG A 249 9.37 -10.43 -7.57
CA ARG A 249 9.92 -10.75 -8.89
C ARG A 249 9.64 -9.59 -9.82
N ALA A 250 10.64 -9.18 -10.60
CA ALA A 250 10.52 -8.08 -11.54
C ALA A 250 11.31 -8.38 -12.82
N ARG A 251 10.97 -7.69 -13.91
CA ARG A 251 11.69 -7.74 -15.19
C ARG A 251 12.19 -6.36 -15.56
N LEU A 252 13.34 -6.31 -16.20
CA LEU A 252 13.86 -5.06 -16.76
C LEU A 252 12.94 -4.55 -17.88
N ALA A 253 12.72 -3.23 -17.91
CA ALA A 253 12.02 -2.57 -19.00
C ALA A 253 12.89 -2.49 -20.26
N LEU A 254 14.22 -2.48 -20.11
CA LEU A 254 15.21 -2.43 -21.18
C LEU A 254 16.00 -3.73 -21.26
N PRO A 255 16.56 -4.08 -22.43
CA PRO A 255 17.51 -5.19 -22.55
C PRO A 255 18.71 -4.97 -21.61
N ARG A 256 19.25 -6.06 -21.04
CA ARG A 256 20.41 -6.01 -20.12
C ARG A 256 21.59 -5.19 -20.67
N ALA A 257 21.87 -5.31 -21.96
CA ALA A 257 22.98 -4.58 -22.61
C ALA A 257 22.78 -3.06 -22.66
N ALA A 258 21.56 -2.57 -22.47
CA ALA A 258 21.22 -1.15 -22.42
C ALA A 258 21.20 -0.58 -20.98
N CYS A 259 21.43 -1.41 -19.97
CA CYS A 259 21.44 -1.00 -18.57
C CYS A 259 22.88 -0.79 -18.09
N GLU A 260 23.18 0.37 -17.53
CA GLU A 260 24.44 0.60 -16.83
C GLU A 260 24.36 -0.04 -15.44
N ILE A 261 25.16 -1.09 -15.23
CA ILE A 261 25.19 -1.84 -13.97
C ILE A 261 26.49 -1.48 -13.23
N PRO A 262 26.43 -0.79 -12.08
CA PRO A 262 27.59 -0.45 -11.27
C PRO A 262 28.33 -1.69 -10.75
N GLU A 263 29.62 -1.54 -10.40
CA GLU A 263 30.50 -2.65 -9.95
C GLU A 263 29.99 -3.40 -8.71
N ASN A 264 29.19 -2.74 -7.87
CA ASN A 264 28.56 -3.35 -6.69
C ASN A 264 27.30 -4.18 -7.02
N PHE A 265 26.96 -4.32 -8.32
CA PHE A 265 25.92 -5.22 -8.81
C PHE A 265 26.48 -6.14 -9.88
N ARG A 266 25.95 -7.37 -9.96
CA ARG A 266 26.40 -8.35 -10.96
C ARG A 266 25.26 -9.30 -11.33
N PHE A 267 25.16 -9.61 -12.63
CA PHE A 267 24.31 -10.69 -13.11
C PHE A 267 25.05 -12.03 -13.00
N PHE A 268 24.40 -12.99 -12.37
CA PHE A 268 24.88 -14.37 -12.26
C PHE A 268 23.92 -15.28 -13.05
N PRO A 269 24.43 -16.20 -13.89
CA PRO A 269 23.58 -17.24 -14.50
C PRO A 269 22.82 -18.02 -13.43
N LEU A 270 21.57 -18.39 -13.71
CA LEU A 270 20.71 -19.08 -12.72
C LEU A 270 21.28 -20.43 -12.25
N ASP A 271 22.08 -21.10 -13.10
CA ASP A 271 22.78 -22.34 -12.77
C ASP A 271 24.13 -22.14 -12.06
N GLN A 272 24.58 -20.89 -11.88
CA GLN A 272 25.87 -20.51 -11.29
C GLN A 272 25.74 -19.44 -10.20
N LEU A 273 24.61 -19.43 -9.49
CA LEU A 273 24.41 -18.48 -8.38
C LEU A 273 25.40 -18.75 -7.25
N PRO A 274 26.02 -17.69 -6.68
CA PRO A 274 27.07 -17.80 -5.65
C PRO A 274 26.46 -18.09 -4.26
N TYR A 275 25.85 -19.25 -4.07
CA TYR A 275 25.12 -19.59 -2.84
C TYR A 275 25.98 -19.50 -1.58
N ASP A 276 27.28 -19.85 -1.67
CA ASP A 276 28.19 -19.84 -0.52
C ASP A 276 28.54 -18.41 -0.08
N ASP A 277 28.46 -17.44 -1.00
CA ASP A 277 28.72 -16.03 -0.75
C ASP A 277 27.45 -15.25 -0.36
N ILE A 278 26.28 -15.90 -0.23
CA ILE A 278 25.02 -15.28 0.22
C ILE A 278 24.85 -15.57 1.72
N PRO A 279 25.02 -14.58 2.62
CA PRO A 279 25.05 -14.84 4.07
C PRO A 279 23.70 -15.29 4.64
N THR A 280 22.56 -14.80 4.09
CA THR A 280 21.23 -15.08 4.61
C THR A 280 20.72 -16.43 4.11
N THR A 281 20.50 -17.37 5.04
CA THR A 281 20.07 -18.76 4.74
C THR A 281 18.73 -18.79 4.02
N GLU A 282 17.79 -17.96 4.43
CA GLU A 282 16.45 -17.86 3.88
C GLU A 282 16.48 -17.37 2.44
N ILE A 283 17.35 -16.39 2.12
CA ILE A 283 17.58 -15.95 0.74
C ILE A 283 18.15 -17.07 -0.10
N ARG A 284 19.14 -17.84 0.41
CA ARG A 284 19.68 -19.02 -0.31
C ARG A 284 18.58 -20.05 -0.62
N GLY A 285 17.75 -20.37 0.37
CA GLY A 285 16.64 -21.31 0.21
C GLY A 285 15.63 -20.83 -0.82
N MET A 286 15.26 -19.56 -0.74
CA MET A 286 14.34 -18.91 -1.66
C MET A 286 14.90 -18.89 -3.10
N LEU A 287 16.18 -18.58 -3.30
CA LEU A 287 16.83 -18.59 -4.61
C LEU A 287 16.90 -19.97 -5.23
N ARG A 288 17.19 -21.04 -4.46
CA ARG A 288 17.16 -22.43 -4.97
C ARG A 288 15.78 -22.80 -5.49
N ARG A 289 14.73 -22.41 -4.79
CA ARG A 289 13.36 -22.59 -5.22
C ARG A 289 13.06 -21.80 -6.49
N TYR A 290 13.46 -20.51 -6.52
CA TYR A 290 13.27 -19.65 -7.69
C TYR A 290 13.88 -20.24 -8.96
N VAL A 291 15.11 -20.76 -8.89
CA VAL A 291 15.77 -21.42 -10.04
C VAL A 291 14.95 -22.60 -10.55
N THR A 292 14.41 -23.43 -9.65
CA THR A 292 13.57 -24.56 -10.02
C THR A 292 12.27 -24.13 -10.70
N GLU A 293 11.65 -23.09 -10.18
CA GLU A 293 10.39 -22.55 -10.70
C GLU A 293 10.57 -21.80 -12.01
N SER A 294 11.67 -21.05 -12.16
CA SER A 294 12.01 -20.34 -13.39
C SER A 294 12.16 -21.33 -14.56
N ALA A 295 12.79 -22.48 -14.34
CA ALA A 295 12.90 -23.53 -15.34
C ALA A 295 11.55 -24.12 -15.77
N GLY A 296 10.57 -24.15 -14.86
CA GLY A 296 9.22 -24.64 -15.10
C GLY A 296 8.20 -23.60 -15.56
N GLY A 297 8.55 -22.31 -15.51
CA GLY A 297 7.66 -21.19 -15.82
C GLY A 297 6.44 -21.07 -14.89
N ARG A 298 6.48 -21.69 -13.71
CA ARG A 298 5.40 -21.69 -12.72
C ARG A 298 5.91 -21.17 -11.39
N PHE A 299 5.33 -20.09 -10.92
CA PHE A 299 5.72 -19.43 -9.69
C PHE A 299 4.64 -19.54 -8.62
N GLY A 300 5.04 -19.77 -7.37
CA GLY A 300 4.17 -19.66 -6.20
C GLY A 300 4.47 -18.39 -5.41
N ILE A 301 3.48 -17.88 -4.67
CA ILE A 301 3.72 -16.89 -3.62
C ILE A 301 3.98 -17.66 -2.34
N TYR A 302 5.15 -17.46 -1.76
CA TYR A 302 5.58 -18.17 -0.57
C TYR A 302 5.61 -17.22 0.62
N MET A 303 4.98 -17.67 1.69
CA MET A 303 4.95 -16.97 2.95
C MET A 303 5.45 -17.95 4.00
N ASP A 304 6.65 -17.69 4.52
CA ASP A 304 7.34 -18.58 5.44
C ASP A 304 7.42 -17.97 6.84
N SER A 305 7.16 -18.77 7.87
CA SER A 305 7.28 -18.39 9.26
C SER A 305 7.97 -19.49 10.06
N HIS A 306 8.41 -19.17 11.27
CA HIS A 306 9.04 -20.17 12.18
C HIS A 306 8.16 -21.41 12.45
N ASP A 307 6.83 -21.27 12.34
CA ASP A 307 5.87 -22.32 12.69
C ASP A 307 5.22 -23.01 11.46
N GLY A 308 5.72 -22.73 10.25
CA GLY A 308 5.23 -23.31 9.01
C GLY A 308 4.92 -22.29 7.90
N GLY A 309 4.95 -22.74 6.66
CA GLY A 309 4.75 -21.89 5.48
C GLY A 309 3.38 -22.11 4.82
N ARG A 310 2.88 -21.09 4.11
CA ARG A 310 1.75 -21.20 3.19
C ARG A 310 2.22 -20.90 1.77
N VAL A 311 1.69 -21.65 0.81
CA VAL A 311 1.97 -21.46 -0.62
C VAL A 311 0.67 -21.15 -1.33
N ALA A 312 0.62 -20.01 -2.02
CA ALA A 312 -0.42 -19.71 -2.98
C ALA A 312 0.15 -19.86 -4.39
N MET A 313 -0.37 -20.79 -5.18
CA MET A 313 0.07 -20.98 -6.57
C MET A 313 -0.50 -19.88 -7.44
N VAL A 314 0.36 -19.15 -8.12
CA VAL A 314 -0.01 -18.21 -9.18
C VAL A 314 0.27 -18.89 -10.51
N SER A 315 -0.79 -19.30 -11.20
CA SER A 315 -0.66 -19.67 -12.62
C SER A 315 -0.35 -18.37 -13.38
N ALA A 316 0.76 -18.36 -14.09
CA ALA A 316 1.01 -17.33 -15.10
C ALA A 316 -0.01 -17.54 -16.25
N ALA A 317 -1.20 -16.96 -16.12
CA ALA A 317 -2.09 -16.79 -17.23
C ALA A 317 -1.43 -15.78 -18.17
N GLN A 318 -1.02 -16.21 -19.34
CA GLN A 318 -0.67 -15.28 -20.42
C GLN A 318 -1.84 -14.32 -20.62
N PRO A 319 -1.64 -13.01 -20.68
CA PRO A 319 -2.70 -12.10 -21.07
C PRO A 319 -3.02 -12.39 -22.53
N HIS A 320 -4.11 -13.08 -22.79
CA HIS A 320 -4.74 -13.13 -24.11
C HIS A 320 -5.28 -11.73 -24.39
N MET A 321 -4.53 -10.96 -25.16
CA MET A 321 -5.06 -9.81 -25.90
C MET A 321 -6.06 -10.35 -26.94
N GLN A 322 -7.34 -10.42 -26.57
CA GLN A 322 -8.41 -10.51 -27.55
C GLN A 322 -8.61 -9.12 -28.15
N HIS A 323 -8.07 -8.92 -29.35
CA HIS A 323 -8.49 -7.84 -30.23
C HIS A 323 -9.98 -8.03 -30.55
N LEU A 324 -10.84 -7.24 -29.92
CA LEU A 324 -12.22 -7.03 -30.37
C LEU A 324 -12.15 -6.26 -31.69
N GLN A 325 -12.21 -6.98 -32.79
CA GLN A 325 -12.55 -6.40 -34.09
C GLN A 325 -13.99 -5.94 -34.04
N HIS A 326 -14.19 -4.64 -34.09
CA HIS A 326 -15.49 -4.05 -34.40
C HIS A 326 -15.80 -4.36 -35.85
N SER A 327 -16.73 -5.29 -36.07
CA SER A 327 -17.49 -5.39 -37.33
C SER A 327 -18.71 -4.51 -37.19
N GLN A 328 -18.76 -3.43 -37.94
CA GLN A 328 -20.00 -2.75 -38.27
C GLN A 328 -20.63 -3.43 -39.49
N PRO A 329 -21.96 -3.46 -39.58
CA PRO A 329 -22.65 -3.14 -40.82
C PRO A 329 -23.17 -1.72 -40.80
#